data_5ab5236d3902df16cfd2577d14dea717
#
_entry.id   5ab5236d3902df16cfd2577d14dea717
#
_cell.length_a   1.000
_cell.length_b   1.000
_cell.length_c   1.000
_cell.angle_alpha   90.00
_cell.angle_beta   90.00
_cell.angle_gamma   90.00
#
_symmetry.space_group_name_H-M   'P 1'
#
loop_
_entity.id
_entity.type
_entity.pdbx_description
1 polymer ?
#
loop_
_entity_poly.entity_id
_entity_poly.type
_entity_poly.pdbx_seq_one_letter_code
_entity_poly.pdbx_strand_id
1 'polypeptide(L)'
;MQKDESFHSDLIIEPLKLNHLSMLRGPNSQKYLGIFQILLCKKWFSTLESNLTNIIPTRNSTCFVAIERNNLIAYILATPNNRRGTCWSISEPYFIAESVSYSRYNLLQSLLRKILHDSNINTQSFLISINTNDNQNLSVIRQSGFQPLRIIKYWQRKNDYAYNNSVYKDNIIWQRLNEENSQQIWRLEKARESINFRSI
;
A
#
# COMPACT_ATOMS: atom_id res chain seq x y z
N MET A 1 15.47 -33.04 31.67
CA MET A 1 15.08 -31.68 32.03
C MET A 1 15.67 -30.77 30.95
N GLN A 2 14.96 -30.70 29.81
CA GLN A 2 15.33 -29.78 28.69
C GLN A 2 14.80 -28.40 29.05
N LYS A 3 15.69 -27.43 29.20
CA LYS A 3 15.34 -26.03 29.26
C LYS A 3 14.87 -25.62 27.86
N ASP A 4 13.58 -25.47 27.69
CA ASP A 4 13.01 -24.68 26.60
C ASP A 4 13.45 -23.23 26.77
N GLU A 5 14.62 -22.90 26.22
CA GLU A 5 14.98 -21.52 25.94
C GLU A 5 14.08 -21.07 24.79
N SER A 6 12.91 -20.57 25.14
CA SER A 6 12.07 -19.79 24.21
C SER A 6 12.84 -18.52 23.84
N PHE A 7 13.63 -18.61 22.77
CA PHE A 7 14.16 -17.45 22.07
C PHE A 7 12.94 -16.68 21.49
N HIS A 8 12.31 -15.87 22.32
CA HIS A 8 11.45 -14.82 21.82
C HIS A 8 12.35 -13.84 21.07
N SER A 9 12.56 -14.09 19.81
CA SER A 9 13.13 -13.09 18.91
C SER A 9 12.10 -11.96 18.85
N ASP A 10 12.41 -10.82 19.48
CA ASP A 10 11.52 -9.69 19.56
C ASP A 10 11.30 -9.13 18.16
N LEU A 11 10.15 -9.45 17.58
CA LEU A 11 9.68 -8.80 16.37
C LEU A 11 9.14 -7.42 16.76
N ILE A 12 9.82 -6.39 16.32
CA ILE A 12 9.40 -5.00 16.52
C ILE A 12 8.74 -4.51 15.23
N ILE A 13 7.51 -3.99 15.34
CA ILE A 13 6.82 -3.34 14.24
C ILE A 13 6.52 -1.90 14.62
N GLU A 14 7.11 -0.97 13.89
CA GLU A 14 6.95 0.45 14.15
C GLU A 14 6.94 1.29 12.86
N PRO A 15 6.47 2.55 12.92
CA PRO A 15 6.56 3.46 11.79
C PRO A 15 8.01 3.71 11.38
N LEU A 16 8.24 3.85 10.07
CA LEU A 16 9.56 4.13 9.51
C LEU A 16 10.16 5.40 10.11
N LYS A 17 11.42 5.30 10.58
CA LYS A 17 12.23 6.37 11.15
C LYS A 17 13.62 6.38 10.49
N LEU A 18 14.38 7.48 10.67
CA LEU A 18 15.72 7.63 10.11
C LEU A 18 16.72 6.57 10.58
N ASN A 19 16.65 6.15 11.86
CA ASN A 19 17.52 5.12 12.41
C ASN A 19 17.37 3.76 11.72
N HIS A 20 16.22 3.48 11.09
CA HIS A 20 16.00 2.23 10.37
C HIS A 20 16.84 2.10 9.09
N LEU A 21 17.34 3.22 8.55
CA LEU A 21 18.21 3.19 7.36
C LEU A 21 19.51 2.44 7.64
N SER A 22 20.04 2.52 8.86
CA SER A 22 21.25 1.78 9.27
C SER A 22 21.02 0.28 9.48
N MET A 23 19.76 -0.13 9.59
CA MET A 23 19.36 -1.54 9.79
C MET A 23 19.15 -2.27 8.47
N LEU A 24 19.21 -1.56 7.32
CA LEU A 24 19.14 -2.15 6.00
C LEU A 24 20.42 -2.92 5.70
N ARG A 25 20.31 -4.24 5.60
CA ARG A 25 21.43 -5.13 5.27
C ARG A 25 21.04 -6.04 4.09
N GLY A 26 22.04 -6.48 3.34
CA GLY A 26 21.85 -7.44 2.25
C GLY A 26 22.04 -6.85 0.85
N PRO A 27 22.02 -7.70 -0.20
CA PRO A 27 22.38 -7.33 -1.55
C PRO A 27 21.46 -6.28 -2.19
N ASN A 28 20.20 -6.22 -1.76
CA ASN A 28 19.22 -5.27 -2.27
C ASN A 28 19.07 -4.00 -1.40
N SER A 29 19.94 -3.79 -0.40
CA SER A 29 19.84 -2.68 0.56
C SER A 29 19.81 -1.31 -0.12
N GLN A 30 20.59 -1.08 -1.18
CA GLN A 30 20.62 0.18 -1.91
C GLN A 30 19.27 0.53 -2.56
N LYS A 31 18.57 -0.46 -3.13
CA LYS A 31 17.24 -0.26 -3.72
C LYS A 31 16.23 0.23 -2.68
N TYR A 32 16.20 -0.41 -1.53
CA TYR A 32 15.29 -0.07 -0.44
C TYR A 32 15.68 1.22 0.26
N LEU A 33 16.98 1.52 0.35
CA LEU A 33 17.49 2.77 0.91
C LEU A 33 16.90 3.98 0.18
N GLY A 34 16.94 3.98 -1.16
CA GLY A 34 16.36 5.06 -1.96
C GLY A 34 14.84 5.22 -1.73
N ILE A 35 14.10 4.11 -1.65
CA ILE A 35 12.67 4.15 -1.37
C ILE A 35 12.38 4.76 0.01
N PHE A 36 13.12 4.34 1.04
CA PHE A 36 12.92 4.84 2.41
C PHE A 36 13.33 6.30 2.56
N GLN A 37 14.40 6.73 1.91
CA GLN A 37 14.79 8.13 1.87
C GLN A 37 13.68 9.00 1.28
N ILE A 38 13.09 8.59 0.15
CA ILE A 38 11.97 9.31 -0.48
C ILE A 38 10.77 9.39 0.47
N LEU A 39 10.41 8.29 1.14
CA LEU A 39 9.29 8.26 2.08
C LEU A 39 9.51 9.17 3.29
N LEU A 40 10.72 9.16 3.84
CA LEU A 40 11.10 10.01 4.96
C LEU A 40 11.13 11.49 4.57
N CYS A 41 11.67 11.82 3.39
CA CYS A 41 11.67 13.19 2.87
C CYS A 41 10.23 13.69 2.66
N LYS A 42 9.36 12.90 2.04
CA LYS A 42 7.94 13.27 1.86
C LYS A 42 7.26 13.56 3.21
N LYS A 43 7.48 12.70 4.20
CA LYS A 43 6.95 12.90 5.55
C LYS A 43 7.47 14.20 6.17
N TRP A 44 8.76 14.48 6.04
CA TRP A 44 9.38 15.69 6.57
C TRP A 44 8.83 16.96 5.90
N PHE A 45 8.78 16.99 4.57
CA PHE A 45 8.23 18.13 3.82
C PHE A 45 6.79 18.43 4.19
N SER A 46 5.95 17.43 4.32
CA SER A 46 4.55 17.64 4.70
C SER A 46 4.39 18.14 6.13
N THR A 47 5.27 17.73 7.05
CA THR A 47 5.29 18.27 8.41
C THR A 47 5.68 19.75 8.41
N LEU A 48 6.65 20.14 7.57
CA LEU A 48 7.01 21.55 7.38
C LEU A 48 5.86 22.35 6.78
N GLU A 49 5.23 21.84 5.73
CA GLU A 49 4.10 22.48 5.06
C GLU A 49 2.93 22.70 6.03
N SER A 50 2.58 21.71 6.83
CA SER A 50 1.54 21.86 7.84
C SER A 50 1.84 22.90 8.91
N ASN A 51 3.10 23.03 9.29
CA ASN A 51 3.54 24.03 10.29
C ASN A 51 3.58 25.47 9.72
N LEU A 52 3.83 25.60 8.41
CA LEU A 52 3.97 26.92 7.78
C LEU A 52 2.65 27.52 7.29
N THR A 53 1.69 26.66 6.89
CA THR A 53 0.50 27.14 6.16
C THR A 53 -0.79 27.10 6.96
N ASN A 54 -0.80 26.51 8.17
CA ASN A 54 -2.03 26.22 8.93
C ASN A 54 -3.13 25.52 8.08
N ILE A 55 -2.76 25.05 6.89
CA ILE A 55 -3.65 24.29 6.00
C ILE A 55 -3.76 22.89 6.57
N ILE A 56 -4.94 22.29 6.43
CA ILE A 56 -5.21 20.90 6.84
C ILE A 56 -4.10 20.01 6.27
N PRO A 57 -3.30 19.34 7.10
CA PRO A 57 -2.17 18.56 6.65
C PRO A 57 -2.65 17.52 5.62
N THR A 58 -2.05 17.54 4.45
CA THR A 58 -2.27 16.45 3.49
C THR A 58 -1.88 15.15 4.19
N ARG A 59 -2.85 14.24 4.37
CA ARG A 59 -2.58 12.97 5.03
C ARG A 59 -1.56 12.19 4.21
N ASN A 60 -0.41 11.96 4.82
CA ASN A 60 0.71 11.31 4.15
C ASN A 60 0.64 9.81 4.26
N SER A 61 1.26 9.16 3.28
CA SER A 61 1.53 7.73 3.35
C SER A 61 2.31 7.40 4.61
N THR A 62 1.90 6.35 5.30
CA THR A 62 2.61 5.81 6.45
C THR A 62 3.28 4.50 6.06
N CYS A 63 4.56 4.34 6.40
CA CYS A 63 5.31 3.12 6.19
C CYS A 63 5.55 2.46 7.55
N PHE A 64 5.18 1.20 7.69
CA PHE A 64 5.52 0.38 8.86
C PHE A 64 6.60 -0.62 8.46
N VAL A 65 7.56 -0.78 9.35
CA VAL A 65 8.70 -1.68 9.18
C VAL A 65 8.68 -2.77 10.25
N ALA A 66 9.06 -3.98 9.83
CA ALA A 66 9.27 -5.12 10.71
C ALA A 66 10.77 -5.32 10.91
N ILE A 67 11.19 -5.36 12.16
CA ILE A 67 12.59 -5.47 12.57
C ILE A 67 12.75 -6.71 13.43
N GLU A 68 13.72 -7.55 13.08
CA GLU A 68 14.14 -8.71 13.84
C GLU A 68 15.64 -8.64 14.08
N ARG A 69 16.07 -8.76 15.36
CA ARG A 69 17.51 -8.74 15.72
C ARG A 69 18.29 -7.57 15.11
N ASN A 70 17.71 -6.37 15.15
CA ASN A 70 18.29 -5.15 14.57
C ASN A 70 18.51 -5.20 13.05
N ASN A 71 17.80 -6.07 12.33
CA ASN A 71 17.74 -6.13 10.89
C ASN A 71 16.31 -5.82 10.41
N LEU A 72 16.22 -5.02 9.37
CA LEU A 72 14.94 -4.70 8.76
C LEU A 72 14.58 -5.82 7.77
N ILE A 73 13.49 -6.55 8.06
CA ILE A 73 13.10 -7.77 7.32
C ILE A 73 11.94 -7.56 6.36
N ALA A 74 11.02 -6.66 6.69
CA ALA A 74 9.87 -6.37 5.82
C ALA A 74 9.34 -4.96 6.06
N TYR A 75 8.56 -4.45 5.11
CA TYR A 75 7.79 -3.23 5.27
C TYR A 75 6.47 -3.28 4.52
N ILE A 76 5.55 -2.41 4.91
CA ILE A 76 4.24 -2.25 4.30
C ILE A 76 3.89 -0.77 4.27
N LEU A 77 3.18 -0.35 3.22
CA LEU A 77 2.75 1.03 3.03
C LEU A 77 1.24 1.15 3.22
N ALA A 78 0.81 2.18 3.91
CA ALA A 78 -0.56 2.62 3.94
C ALA A 78 -0.64 4.04 3.38
N THR A 79 -1.46 4.25 2.36
CA THR A 79 -1.60 5.53 1.65
C THR A 79 -3.05 5.97 1.65
N PRO A 80 -3.34 7.26 1.89
CA PRO A 80 -4.70 7.76 1.79
C PRO A 80 -5.20 7.63 0.35
N ASN A 81 -6.37 7.03 0.17
CA ASN A 81 -6.98 6.81 -1.14
C ASN A 81 -7.87 7.97 -1.56
N ASN A 82 -8.24 8.85 -0.61
CA ASN A 82 -9.02 10.05 -0.87
C ASN A 82 -8.49 11.26 -0.08
N ARG A 83 -8.86 12.47 -0.51
CA ARG A 83 -8.41 13.73 0.13
C ARG A 83 -8.85 13.86 1.59
N ARG A 84 -9.98 13.28 1.97
CA ARG A 84 -10.49 13.32 3.35
C ARG A 84 -9.76 12.33 4.26
N GLY A 85 -9.01 11.36 3.68
CA GLY A 85 -8.32 10.30 4.41
C GLY A 85 -9.28 9.36 5.14
N THR A 86 -10.52 9.24 4.68
CA THR A 86 -11.49 8.30 5.24
C THR A 86 -11.32 6.90 4.72
N CYS A 87 -10.59 6.74 3.60
CA CYS A 87 -10.24 5.47 3.00
C CYS A 87 -8.73 5.40 2.78
N TRP A 88 -8.10 4.30 3.18
CA TRP A 88 -6.67 4.08 3.01
C TRP A 88 -6.41 2.82 2.20
N SER A 89 -5.44 2.90 1.30
CA SER A 89 -4.96 1.76 0.53
C SER A 89 -3.72 1.19 1.18
N ILE A 90 -3.72 -0.11 1.43
CA ILE A 90 -2.59 -0.85 1.97
C ILE A 90 -1.91 -1.58 0.82
N SER A 91 -0.57 -1.45 0.70
CA SER A 91 0.21 -2.20 -0.28
C SER A 91 0.35 -3.67 0.13
N GLU A 92 0.74 -4.52 -0.82
CA GLU A 92 1.33 -5.81 -0.44
C GLU A 92 2.59 -5.58 0.40
N PRO A 93 2.92 -6.51 1.31
CA PRO A 93 4.16 -6.42 2.08
C PRO A 93 5.37 -6.65 1.19
N TYR A 94 6.43 -5.89 1.43
CA TYR A 94 7.71 -6.07 0.78
C TYR A 94 8.68 -6.74 1.74
N PHE A 95 9.15 -7.93 1.37
CA PHE A 95 10.13 -8.67 2.15
C PHE A 95 11.54 -8.31 1.67
N ILE A 96 12.36 -7.77 2.57
CA ILE A 96 13.73 -7.30 2.29
C ILE A 96 14.72 -8.42 2.56
N ALA A 97 14.51 -9.14 3.66
CA ALA A 97 15.32 -10.27 4.08
C ALA A 97 14.41 -11.40 4.60
N GLU A 98 14.94 -12.60 4.63
CA GLU A 98 14.25 -13.72 5.26
C GLU A 98 14.35 -13.58 6.78
N SER A 99 13.23 -13.79 7.46
CA SER A 99 13.19 -13.87 8.92
C SER A 99 13.66 -15.24 9.38
N VAL A 100 14.43 -15.25 10.45
CA VAL A 100 14.89 -16.51 11.09
C VAL A 100 13.77 -17.16 11.89
N SER A 101 12.89 -16.35 12.49
CA SER A 101 11.92 -16.82 13.49
C SER A 101 10.47 -16.74 13.02
N TYR A 102 10.19 -15.94 11.98
CA TYR A 102 8.82 -15.67 11.55
C TYR A 102 8.58 -16.06 10.09
N SER A 103 7.49 -16.76 9.85
CA SER A 103 7.01 -17.01 8.48
C SER A 103 6.49 -15.71 7.84
N ARG A 104 6.50 -15.64 6.51
CA ARG A 104 5.91 -14.51 5.76
C ARG A 104 4.45 -14.26 6.15
N TYR A 105 3.73 -15.33 6.43
CA TYR A 105 2.35 -15.29 6.92
C TYR A 105 2.23 -14.51 8.23
N ASN A 106 3.05 -14.87 9.24
CA ASN A 106 3.04 -14.22 10.55
C ASN A 106 3.48 -12.76 10.46
N LEU A 107 4.45 -12.45 9.59
CA LEU A 107 4.90 -11.08 9.34
C LEU A 107 3.79 -10.22 8.73
N LEU A 108 3.09 -10.73 7.69
CA LEU A 108 1.96 -10.03 7.09
C LEU A 108 0.86 -9.77 8.12
N GLN A 109 0.48 -10.79 8.88
CA GLN A 109 -0.55 -10.65 9.92
C GLN A 109 -0.19 -9.58 10.95
N SER A 110 1.06 -9.59 11.41
CA SER A 110 1.55 -8.64 12.42
C SER A 110 1.62 -7.22 11.87
N LEU A 111 2.07 -7.03 10.62
CA LEU A 111 2.10 -5.75 9.93
C LEU A 111 0.68 -5.19 9.71
N LEU A 112 -0.26 -6.01 9.25
CA LEU A 112 -1.66 -5.61 9.08
C LEU A 112 -2.29 -5.22 10.41
N ARG A 113 -2.10 -6.04 11.46
CA ARG A 113 -2.61 -5.72 12.79
C ARG A 113 -2.10 -4.35 13.25
N LYS A 114 -0.82 -4.05 13.03
CA LYS A 114 -0.23 -2.77 13.42
C LYS A 114 -0.86 -1.59 12.68
N ILE A 115 -1.10 -1.71 11.36
CA ILE A 115 -1.74 -0.66 10.56
C ILE A 115 -3.19 -0.44 11.02
N LEU A 116 -3.96 -1.52 11.17
CA LEU A 116 -5.38 -1.45 11.51
C LEU A 116 -5.62 -0.85 12.91
N HIS A 117 -4.65 -0.97 13.81
CA HIS A 117 -4.72 -0.44 15.17
C HIS A 117 -3.89 0.83 15.40
N ASP A 118 -3.31 1.43 14.34
CA ASP A 118 -2.57 2.68 14.51
C ASP A 118 -3.54 3.85 14.68
N SER A 119 -3.49 4.46 15.85
CA SER A 119 -4.30 5.63 16.20
C SER A 119 -4.06 6.86 15.33
N ASN A 120 -2.90 6.93 14.65
CA ASN A 120 -2.59 8.02 13.71
C ASN A 120 -3.34 7.87 12.38
N ILE A 121 -3.84 6.68 12.07
CA ILE A 121 -4.65 6.40 10.90
C ILE A 121 -6.14 6.46 11.29
N ASN A 122 -6.66 7.67 11.42
CA ASN A 122 -8.10 7.84 11.66
C ASN A 122 -8.86 7.67 10.35
N THR A 123 -9.31 6.46 10.06
CA THR A 123 -10.02 6.10 8.83
C THR A 123 -11.26 5.26 9.11
N GLN A 124 -12.21 5.30 8.16
CA GLN A 124 -13.41 4.48 8.18
C GLN A 124 -13.24 3.15 7.45
N SER A 125 -12.32 3.10 6.48
CA SER A 125 -12.13 1.90 5.66
C SER A 125 -10.69 1.74 5.17
N PHE A 126 -10.32 0.47 4.96
CA PHE A 126 -9.06 0.09 4.35
C PHE A 126 -9.32 -0.73 3.09
N LEU A 127 -8.52 -0.50 2.06
CA LEU A 127 -8.47 -1.29 0.83
C LEU A 127 -7.12 -1.98 0.72
N ILE A 128 -7.12 -3.21 0.25
CA ILE A 128 -5.90 -3.95 -0.07
C ILE A 128 -6.09 -4.69 -1.39
N SER A 129 -5.07 -4.65 -2.24
CA SER A 129 -5.06 -5.41 -3.50
C SER A 129 -4.11 -6.59 -3.36
N ILE A 130 -4.59 -7.79 -3.67
CA ILE A 130 -3.83 -9.04 -3.55
C ILE A 130 -4.05 -9.88 -4.79
N ASN A 131 -3.01 -10.63 -5.16
CA ASN A 131 -3.12 -11.61 -6.24
C ASN A 131 -4.11 -12.72 -5.85
N THR A 132 -5.10 -12.98 -6.70
CA THR A 132 -6.11 -14.01 -6.47
C THR A 132 -5.55 -15.43 -6.41
N ASN A 133 -4.36 -15.66 -6.94
CA ASN A 133 -3.67 -16.95 -6.90
C ASN A 133 -2.84 -17.15 -5.61
N ASP A 134 -2.71 -16.12 -4.78
CA ASP A 134 -1.96 -16.20 -3.53
C ASP A 134 -2.90 -16.57 -2.37
N ASN A 135 -3.18 -17.85 -2.25
CA ASN A 135 -4.09 -18.38 -1.23
C ASN A 135 -3.62 -18.13 0.20
N GLN A 136 -2.30 -18.05 0.44
CA GLN A 136 -1.76 -17.79 1.77
C GLN A 136 -2.06 -16.36 2.21
N ASN A 137 -1.71 -15.37 1.40
CA ASN A 137 -1.99 -13.97 1.71
C ASN A 137 -3.50 -13.69 1.77
N LEU A 138 -4.30 -14.30 0.88
CA LEU A 138 -5.76 -14.21 0.95
C LEU A 138 -6.33 -14.72 2.27
N SER A 139 -5.79 -15.81 2.82
CA SER A 139 -6.21 -16.35 4.12
C SER A 139 -5.94 -15.34 5.25
N VAL A 140 -4.74 -14.75 5.29
CA VAL A 140 -4.37 -13.72 6.31
C VAL A 140 -5.33 -12.54 6.25
N ILE A 141 -5.60 -12.06 5.05
CA ILE A 141 -6.43 -10.87 4.84
C ILE A 141 -7.86 -11.11 5.30
N ARG A 142 -8.44 -12.27 4.95
CA ARG A 142 -9.77 -12.66 5.45
C ARG A 142 -9.81 -12.79 6.96
N GLN A 143 -8.79 -13.38 7.57
CA GLN A 143 -8.67 -13.47 9.03
C GLN A 143 -8.50 -12.10 9.71
N SER A 144 -7.97 -11.12 8.99
CA SER A 144 -7.86 -9.73 9.44
C SER A 144 -9.16 -8.93 9.25
N GLY A 145 -10.25 -9.56 8.82
CA GLY A 145 -11.57 -8.95 8.68
C GLY A 145 -11.87 -8.31 7.33
N PHE A 146 -10.96 -8.43 6.35
CA PHE A 146 -11.23 -7.91 5.01
C PHE A 146 -12.21 -8.81 4.26
N GLN A 147 -13.10 -8.18 3.50
CA GLN A 147 -14.04 -8.83 2.61
C GLN A 147 -13.68 -8.56 1.14
N PRO A 148 -13.89 -9.53 0.25
CA PRO A 148 -13.65 -9.33 -1.17
C PRO A 148 -14.62 -8.30 -1.73
N LEU A 149 -14.09 -7.30 -2.40
CA LEU A 149 -14.87 -6.21 -2.96
C LEU A 149 -15.04 -6.35 -4.46
N ARG A 150 -13.94 -6.59 -5.19
CA ARG A 150 -13.94 -6.81 -6.64
C ARG A 150 -12.68 -7.53 -7.10
N ILE A 151 -12.76 -8.14 -8.29
CA ILE A 151 -11.61 -8.67 -9.00
C ILE A 151 -11.23 -7.69 -10.10
N ILE A 152 -9.95 -7.27 -10.14
CA ILE A 152 -9.40 -6.36 -11.14
C ILE A 152 -8.50 -7.15 -12.08
N LYS A 153 -8.72 -7.02 -13.39
CA LYS A 153 -7.85 -7.60 -14.42
C LYS A 153 -7.02 -6.46 -15.02
N TYR A 154 -5.69 -6.60 -14.99
CA TYR A 154 -4.77 -5.67 -15.62
C TYR A 154 -4.40 -6.17 -17.00
N TRP A 155 -4.47 -5.29 -18.00
CA TRP A 155 -4.06 -5.56 -19.37
C TRP A 155 -2.83 -4.70 -19.65
N GLN A 156 -1.75 -5.35 -20.08
CA GLN A 156 -0.53 -4.66 -20.50
C GLN A 156 -0.29 -4.92 -22.00
N ARG A 157 -0.11 -3.86 -22.75
CA ARG A 157 0.34 -3.95 -24.14
C ARG A 157 1.87 -3.82 -24.16
N LYS A 158 2.55 -4.76 -24.82
CA LYS A 158 3.98 -4.59 -25.14
C LYS A 158 4.10 -3.60 -26.30
N ASN A 159 4.99 -2.63 -26.17
CA ASN A 159 5.21 -1.60 -27.21
C ASN A 159 5.94 -2.10 -28.46
N ASP A 160 6.33 -3.37 -28.52
CA ASP A 160 7.13 -3.95 -29.61
C ASP A 160 6.35 -4.20 -30.90
N TYR A 161 5.03 -3.99 -30.90
CA TYR A 161 4.24 -4.09 -32.11
C TYR A 161 4.24 -2.74 -32.81
N ALA A 162 4.96 -2.67 -33.94
CA ALA A 162 4.77 -1.60 -34.90
C ALA A 162 3.26 -1.43 -35.17
N TYR A 163 2.78 -0.23 -34.96
CA TYR A 163 1.38 0.12 -35.21
C TYR A 163 1.18 0.02 -36.72
N ASN A 164 0.71 -1.13 -37.20
CA ASN A 164 0.12 -1.17 -38.52
C ASN A 164 -1.13 -0.28 -38.44
N ASN A 165 -1.03 0.91 -39.03
CA ASN A 165 -2.15 1.83 -39.26
C ASN A 165 -3.19 1.20 -40.18
N SER A 166 -3.71 0.05 -39.81
CA SER A 166 -4.96 -0.42 -40.35
C SER A 166 -6.03 0.55 -39.82
N VAL A 167 -6.40 1.47 -40.71
CA VAL A 167 -7.43 2.46 -40.48
C VAL A 167 -8.70 1.75 -40.09
N TYR A 168 -8.89 1.47 -38.80
CA TYR A 168 -10.23 1.30 -38.29
C TYR A 168 -10.90 2.66 -38.45
N LYS A 169 -11.75 2.77 -39.49
CA LYS A 169 -12.72 3.84 -39.55
C LYS A 169 -13.79 3.61 -38.50
N ASP A 170 -13.37 3.71 -37.26
CA ASP A 170 -14.33 3.73 -36.18
C ASP A 170 -14.91 5.14 -36.14
N ASN A 171 -16.22 5.25 -36.23
CA ASN A 171 -16.95 6.48 -35.98
C ASN A 171 -16.84 6.91 -34.50
N ILE A 172 -15.67 6.66 -33.89
CA ILE A 172 -15.35 7.00 -32.51
C ILE A 172 -14.75 8.40 -32.52
N ILE A 173 -15.45 9.33 -31.91
CA ILE A 173 -14.95 10.68 -31.69
C ILE A 173 -14.25 10.71 -30.33
N TRP A 174 -12.92 10.91 -30.35
CA TRP A 174 -12.15 11.11 -29.14
C TRP A 174 -12.25 12.58 -28.69
N GLN A 175 -12.78 12.79 -27.49
CA GLN A 175 -12.89 14.14 -26.90
C GLN A 175 -12.03 14.23 -25.64
N ARG A 176 -11.41 15.40 -25.41
CA ARG A 176 -10.79 15.67 -24.12
C ARG A 176 -11.86 15.75 -23.04
N LEU A 177 -11.53 15.26 -21.86
CA LEU A 177 -12.35 15.44 -20.66
C LEU A 177 -12.44 16.94 -20.36
N ASN A 178 -13.66 17.45 -20.28
CA ASN A 178 -14.00 18.82 -19.91
C ASN A 178 -15.16 18.84 -18.91
N GLU A 179 -15.56 20.00 -18.45
CA GLU A 179 -16.65 20.12 -17.46
C GLU A 179 -18.00 19.59 -18.00
N GLU A 180 -18.24 19.75 -19.30
CA GLU A 180 -19.52 19.33 -19.92
C GLU A 180 -19.65 17.82 -20.01
N ASN A 181 -18.59 17.10 -20.37
CA ASN A 181 -18.61 15.65 -20.52
C ASN A 181 -18.21 14.89 -19.24
N SER A 182 -17.63 15.56 -18.25
CA SER A 182 -17.22 14.96 -17.00
C SER A 182 -18.37 14.35 -16.20
N GLN A 183 -19.56 14.97 -16.24
CA GLN A 183 -20.75 14.44 -15.59
C GLN A 183 -21.22 13.12 -16.20
N GLN A 184 -21.08 12.94 -17.52
CA GLN A 184 -21.48 11.69 -18.21
C GLN A 184 -20.54 10.55 -17.78
N ILE A 185 -19.24 10.81 -17.71
CA ILE A 185 -18.24 9.83 -17.25
C ILE A 185 -18.51 9.47 -15.79
N TRP A 186 -18.79 10.47 -14.96
CA TRP A 186 -19.09 10.23 -13.54
C TRP A 186 -20.36 9.39 -13.34
N ARG A 187 -21.40 9.58 -14.18
CA ARG A 187 -22.62 8.74 -14.18
C ARG A 187 -22.31 7.29 -14.58
N LEU A 188 -21.44 7.08 -15.58
CA LEU A 188 -21.01 5.75 -16.00
C LEU A 188 -20.20 5.06 -14.90
N GLU A 189 -19.28 5.76 -14.25
CA GLU A 189 -18.52 5.27 -13.11
C GLU A 189 -19.46 4.87 -11.96
N LYS A 190 -20.40 5.75 -11.59
CA LYS A 190 -21.41 5.44 -10.55
C LYS A 190 -22.28 4.23 -10.89
N ALA A 191 -22.66 4.07 -12.14
CA ALA A 191 -23.47 2.91 -12.56
C ALA A 191 -22.69 1.60 -12.46
N ARG A 192 -21.36 1.67 -12.60
CA ARG A 192 -20.46 0.52 -12.55
C ARG A 192 -20.04 0.13 -11.12
N GLU A 193 -20.04 1.08 -10.20
CA GLU A 193 -19.62 0.85 -8.83
C GLU A 193 -20.74 0.21 -8.00
N SER A 194 -20.37 -0.81 -7.22
CA SER A 194 -21.31 -1.40 -6.26
C SER A 194 -21.72 -0.39 -5.19
N ILE A 195 -22.89 -0.60 -4.59
CA ILE A 195 -23.48 0.28 -3.55
C ILE A 195 -22.49 0.54 -2.41
N ASN A 196 -21.60 -0.41 -2.12
CA ASN A 196 -20.59 -0.32 -1.04
C ASN A 196 -19.49 0.73 -1.29
N PHE A 197 -19.31 1.19 -2.55
CA PHE A 197 -18.35 2.25 -2.88
C PHE A 197 -18.95 3.66 -2.83
N ARG A 198 -20.26 3.78 -2.82
CA ARG A 198 -20.94 5.09 -2.87
C ARG A 198 -20.87 5.87 -1.57
N SER A 199 -20.50 5.21 -0.47
CA SER A 199 -20.41 5.81 0.88
C SER A 199 -19.01 6.27 1.26
N ILE A 200 -18.00 6.13 0.38
CA ILE A 200 -16.62 6.57 0.57
C ILE A 200 -16.39 7.82 -0.28
#